data_f64a7f27173da669532e2013a2e7bced
#
_entry.id   f64a7f27173da669532e2013a2e7bced
#
_cell.length_a   1.000
_cell.length_b   1.000
_cell.length_c   1.000
_cell.angle_alpha   90.00
_cell.angle_beta   90.00
_cell.angle_gamma   90.00
#
_symmetry.space_group_name_H-M   'P 1'
#
loop_
_entity.id
_entity.type
_entity.pdbx_description
1 polymer ?
#
loop_
_entity_poly.entity_id
_entity_poly.type
_entity_poly.pdbx_seq_one_letter_code
_entity_poly.pdbx_strand_id
1 'polypeptide(L)'
;MALGGCSSDPNSIAEQAKKGDQKGYIAGNGAIEQIPSAQRLKPITLEGTTLDGAHWSSTSARGKDVVVINLWGSWCPPCITEIPDLEKVWTEVQAAKKPVMFMGIDFRESAERGSAFVATQKMTYPSLTDESGVLILAFGRQAPTSPPSTLILDREGRVAGRVSGVVSAATLRGLIDDVLDS
;
A
#
# COMPACT_ATOMS: atom_id res chain seq x y z
N MET A 1 -35.30 7.72 -37.49
CA MET A 1 -33.93 7.58 -36.95
C MET A 1 -34.04 7.74 -35.46
N ALA A 2 -33.89 6.65 -34.70
CA ALA A 2 -33.93 6.66 -33.22
C ALA A 2 -32.50 6.64 -32.74
N LEU A 3 -32.10 7.68 -32.03
CA LEU A 3 -30.82 7.79 -31.36
C LEU A 3 -30.84 6.93 -30.09
N GLY A 4 -30.07 5.85 -30.06
CA GLY A 4 -29.91 4.99 -28.91
C GLY A 4 -29.24 5.71 -27.77
N GLY A 5 -29.91 5.77 -26.62
CA GLY A 5 -29.35 6.28 -25.36
C GLY A 5 -28.24 5.37 -24.87
N CYS A 6 -27.10 5.95 -24.52
CA CYS A 6 -26.05 5.31 -23.74
C CYS A 6 -26.64 4.97 -22.37
N SER A 7 -26.97 3.69 -22.12
CA SER A 7 -27.32 3.22 -20.79
C SER A 7 -26.02 3.18 -19.97
N SER A 8 -25.89 4.05 -18.99
CA SER A 8 -24.83 3.98 -17.99
C SER A 8 -25.04 2.71 -17.18
N ASP A 9 -24.10 1.78 -17.24
CA ASP A 9 -24.14 0.56 -16.42
C ASP A 9 -24.03 0.97 -14.93
N PRO A 10 -25.04 0.70 -14.09
CA PRO A 10 -25.03 1.06 -12.67
C PRO A 10 -23.91 0.37 -11.87
N ASN A 11 -23.26 -0.64 -12.46
CA ASN A 11 -22.09 -1.32 -11.89
C ASN A 11 -20.76 -0.83 -12.48
N SER A 12 -20.77 0.20 -13.31
CA SER A 12 -19.53 0.78 -13.83
C SER A 12 -18.71 1.42 -12.69
N ILE A 13 -17.39 1.29 -12.77
CA ILE A 13 -16.43 1.87 -11.81
C ILE A 13 -16.68 3.38 -11.60
N ALA A 14 -17.08 4.09 -12.67
CA ALA A 14 -17.37 5.52 -12.62
C ALA A 14 -18.66 5.85 -11.81
N GLU A 15 -19.67 4.98 -11.85
CA GLU A 15 -20.90 5.17 -11.07
C GLU A 15 -20.72 4.71 -9.61
N GLN A 16 -19.91 3.69 -9.36
CA GLN A 16 -19.56 3.26 -8.00
C GLN A 16 -18.71 4.30 -7.28
N ALA A 17 -17.78 4.94 -7.98
CA ALA A 17 -16.97 6.04 -7.44
C ALA A 17 -17.81 7.29 -7.11
N LYS A 18 -18.90 7.56 -7.85
CA LYS A 18 -19.80 8.69 -7.59
C LYS A 18 -20.76 8.47 -6.42
N LYS A 19 -21.11 7.22 -6.13
CA LYS A 19 -22.12 6.91 -5.10
C LYS A 19 -21.60 6.92 -3.69
N GLY A 20 -20.25 6.88 -3.46
CA GLY A 20 -19.66 6.97 -2.12
C GLY A 20 -20.26 5.98 -1.11
N ASP A 21 -20.92 4.92 -1.59
CA ASP A 21 -21.52 3.96 -0.70
C ASP A 21 -20.43 3.10 -0.08
N GLN A 22 -20.34 3.17 1.23
CA GLN A 22 -19.36 2.55 2.14
C GLN A 22 -19.34 1.01 2.05
N LYS A 23 -19.39 0.45 0.87
CA LYS A 23 -19.35 -1.00 0.66
C LYS A 23 -17.93 -1.55 0.61
N GLY A 24 -16.95 -0.95 1.27
CA GLY A 24 -15.63 -1.54 1.57
C GLY A 24 -14.95 -2.33 0.42
N TYR A 25 -15.41 -2.16 -0.82
CA TYR A 25 -14.99 -2.94 -1.98
C TYR A 25 -15.15 -2.12 -3.25
N ILE A 26 -14.06 -1.66 -3.80
CA ILE A 26 -14.02 -1.14 -5.17
C ILE A 26 -13.83 -2.34 -6.08
N ALA A 27 -14.89 -2.73 -6.78
CA ALA A 27 -14.85 -3.83 -7.73
C ALA A 27 -13.99 -3.49 -8.95
N GLY A 28 -12.73 -3.87 -8.87
CA GLY A 28 -11.84 -3.99 -10.01
C GLY A 28 -10.98 -5.22 -9.75
N ASN A 29 -11.14 -6.28 -10.50
CA ASN A 29 -10.38 -7.55 -10.50
C ASN A 29 -9.95 -8.14 -9.12
N GLY A 30 -10.63 -7.82 -8.02
CA GLY A 30 -10.35 -8.34 -6.68
C GLY A 30 -9.13 -7.74 -5.98
N ALA A 31 -8.58 -6.67 -6.51
CA ALA A 31 -7.28 -6.18 -6.12
C ALA A 31 -7.28 -5.14 -5.00
N ILE A 32 -8.39 -4.45 -4.72
CA ILE A 32 -8.43 -3.33 -3.77
C ILE A 32 -9.49 -3.60 -2.70
N GLU A 33 -9.05 -3.52 -1.44
CA GLU A 33 -9.92 -3.65 -0.27
C GLU A 33 -9.74 -2.44 0.64
N GLN A 34 -10.84 -1.81 1.03
CA GLN A 34 -10.89 -0.74 2.01
C GLN A 34 -11.69 -1.23 3.22
N ILE A 35 -11.09 -1.16 4.42
CA ILE A 35 -11.66 -1.74 5.63
C ILE A 35 -12.20 -0.61 6.51
N PRO A 36 -13.53 -0.52 6.71
CA PRO A 36 -14.14 0.45 7.62
C PRO A 36 -13.55 0.34 9.03
N SER A 37 -13.39 1.47 9.73
CA SER A 37 -12.71 1.51 11.03
C SER A 37 -13.28 0.53 12.07
N ALA A 38 -14.60 0.32 12.06
CA ALA A 38 -15.29 -0.63 12.94
C ALA A 38 -14.98 -2.12 12.63
N GLN A 39 -14.45 -2.42 11.44
CA GLN A 39 -14.15 -3.79 10.98
C GLN A 39 -12.65 -4.09 10.96
N ARG A 40 -11.79 -3.10 11.23
CA ARG A 40 -10.35 -3.28 11.29
C ARG A 40 -9.99 -4.23 12.42
N LEU A 41 -9.10 -5.18 12.14
CA LEU A 41 -8.62 -6.14 13.12
C LEU A 41 -7.70 -5.45 14.16
N LYS A 42 -7.14 -6.25 15.07
CA LYS A 42 -6.19 -5.74 16.07
C LYS A 42 -4.96 -5.12 15.38
N PRO A 43 -4.33 -4.12 16.03
CA PRO A 43 -3.06 -3.58 15.57
C PRO A 43 -2.02 -4.67 15.33
N ILE A 44 -1.26 -4.52 14.26
CA ILE A 44 -0.08 -5.37 13.98
C ILE A 44 1.19 -4.63 14.39
N THR A 45 2.23 -5.36 14.69
CA THR A 45 3.58 -4.82 14.84
C THR A 45 4.46 -5.43 13.77
N LEU A 46 4.94 -4.56 12.88
CA LEU A 46 5.95 -4.90 11.89
C LEU A 46 7.26 -4.28 12.35
N GLU A 47 8.31 -5.08 12.45
CA GLU A 47 9.64 -4.61 12.84
C GLU A 47 10.73 -5.40 12.13
N GLY A 48 11.87 -4.77 11.90
CA GLY A 48 13.00 -5.40 11.22
C GLY A 48 14.15 -4.44 11.00
N THR A 49 15.13 -4.89 10.24
CA THR A 49 16.27 -4.11 9.82
C THR A 49 16.02 -3.56 8.42
N THR A 50 16.27 -2.27 8.22
CA THR A 50 16.20 -1.62 6.92
C THR A 50 17.41 -1.96 6.05
N LEU A 51 17.32 -1.75 4.75
CA LEU A 51 18.42 -1.99 3.81
C LEU A 51 19.69 -1.16 4.10
N ASP A 52 19.53 -0.03 4.79
CA ASP A 52 20.65 0.80 5.28
C ASP A 52 21.18 0.38 6.67
N GLY A 53 20.64 -0.70 7.24
CA GLY A 53 21.10 -1.31 8.50
C GLY A 53 20.45 -0.73 9.76
N ALA A 54 19.53 0.23 9.67
CA ALA A 54 18.82 0.76 10.83
C ALA A 54 17.74 -0.21 11.32
N HIS A 55 17.45 -0.20 12.61
CA HIS A 55 16.26 -0.89 13.15
C HIS A 55 15.02 0.00 13.03
N TRP A 56 13.92 -0.57 12.56
CA TRP A 56 12.64 0.11 12.46
C TRP A 56 11.50 -0.75 13.03
N SER A 57 10.53 -0.08 13.65
CA SER A 57 9.29 -0.70 14.10
C SER A 57 8.09 0.21 13.80
N SER A 58 6.99 -0.37 13.33
CA SER A 58 5.73 0.33 13.07
C SER A 58 5.12 0.97 14.33
N THR A 59 5.57 0.55 15.51
CA THR A 59 5.14 1.16 16.79
C THR A 59 5.59 2.62 16.92
N SER A 60 6.66 3.04 16.23
CA SER A 60 7.14 4.42 16.24
C SER A 60 6.18 5.40 15.54
N ALA A 61 5.33 4.90 14.63
CA ALA A 61 4.32 5.66 13.91
C ALA A 61 2.97 5.72 14.64
N ARG A 62 2.74 4.86 15.64
CA ARG A 62 1.44 4.77 16.33
C ARG A 62 1.04 6.09 16.97
N GLY A 63 -0.24 6.46 16.81
CA GLY A 63 -0.82 7.70 17.28
C GLY A 63 -0.38 8.95 16.50
N LYS A 64 0.41 8.78 15.44
CA LYS A 64 0.99 9.88 14.66
C LYS A 64 0.67 9.73 13.17
N ASP A 65 1.18 8.66 12.56
CA ASP A 65 1.24 8.52 11.12
C ASP A 65 0.41 7.34 10.62
N VAL A 66 -0.18 7.49 9.46
CA VAL A 66 -0.64 6.39 8.60
C VAL A 66 0.60 5.76 7.97
N VAL A 67 0.68 4.43 7.93
CA VAL A 67 1.84 3.75 7.36
C VAL A 67 1.44 2.99 6.10
N VAL A 68 2.07 3.34 4.99
CA VAL A 68 1.95 2.60 3.73
C VAL A 68 3.06 1.56 3.69
N ILE A 69 2.68 0.29 3.63
CA ILE A 69 3.61 -0.84 3.49
C ILE A 69 3.53 -1.37 2.07
N ASN A 70 4.65 -1.35 1.34
CA ASN A 70 4.73 -1.90 -0.01
C ASN A 70 5.62 -3.15 -0.01
N LEU A 71 5.05 -4.30 -0.40
CA LEU A 71 5.79 -5.55 -0.58
C LEU A 71 6.33 -5.61 -2.01
N TRP A 72 7.64 -5.71 -2.16
CA TRP A 72 8.32 -5.72 -3.44
C TRP A 72 9.51 -6.70 -3.47
N GLY A 73 10.09 -6.91 -4.64
CA GLY A 73 11.33 -7.65 -4.83
C GLY A 73 11.96 -7.29 -6.19
N SER A 74 13.28 -7.34 -6.30
CA SER A 74 13.98 -7.04 -7.55
C SER A 74 13.65 -8.01 -8.68
N TRP A 75 13.20 -9.20 -8.34
CA TRP A 75 12.77 -10.27 -9.22
C TRP A 75 11.31 -10.17 -9.68
N CYS A 76 10.59 -9.11 -9.27
CA CYS A 76 9.17 -8.90 -9.52
C CYS A 76 8.95 -7.83 -10.62
N PRO A 77 8.76 -8.20 -11.90
CA PRO A 77 8.59 -7.22 -12.97
C PRO A 77 7.44 -6.24 -12.76
N PRO A 78 6.24 -6.64 -12.28
CA PRO A 78 5.17 -5.68 -12.02
C PRO A 78 5.50 -4.71 -10.88
N CYS A 79 6.39 -5.05 -9.93
CA CYS A 79 6.85 -4.12 -8.91
C CYS A 79 7.61 -2.93 -9.53
N ILE A 80 8.41 -3.18 -10.57
CA ILE A 80 9.12 -2.12 -11.30
C ILE A 80 8.13 -1.12 -11.90
N THR A 81 6.97 -1.61 -12.37
CA THR A 81 5.95 -0.77 -13.00
C THR A 81 5.29 0.22 -12.03
N GLU A 82 5.12 -0.17 -10.76
CA GLU A 82 4.42 0.68 -9.77
C GLU A 82 5.34 1.68 -9.04
N ILE A 83 6.67 1.44 -9.02
CA ILE A 83 7.62 2.29 -8.29
C ILE A 83 7.49 3.77 -8.62
N PRO A 84 7.37 4.22 -9.89
CA PRO A 84 7.20 5.63 -10.21
C PRO A 84 5.94 6.26 -9.57
N ASP A 85 4.85 5.49 -9.49
CA ASP A 85 3.61 5.94 -8.86
C ASP A 85 3.73 6.01 -7.33
N LEU A 86 4.39 5.03 -6.71
CA LEU A 86 4.70 5.03 -5.26
C LEU A 86 5.61 6.21 -4.89
N GLU A 87 6.70 6.42 -5.62
CA GLU A 87 7.64 7.53 -5.40
C GLU A 87 6.97 8.90 -5.57
N LYS A 88 6.08 9.02 -6.56
CA LYS A 88 5.29 10.22 -6.76
C LYS A 88 4.44 10.56 -5.53
N VAL A 89 3.68 9.58 -5.01
CA VAL A 89 2.83 9.79 -3.82
C VAL A 89 3.68 10.03 -2.58
N TRP A 90 4.79 9.31 -2.41
CA TRP A 90 5.74 9.53 -1.33
C TRP A 90 6.28 10.95 -1.32
N THR A 91 6.74 11.45 -2.47
CA THR A 91 7.23 12.83 -2.61
C THR A 91 6.14 13.86 -2.29
N GLU A 92 4.91 13.63 -2.75
CA GLU A 92 3.77 14.50 -2.50
C GLU A 92 3.42 14.59 -1.00
N VAL A 93 3.37 13.45 -0.29
CA VAL A 93 3.05 13.44 1.15
C VAL A 93 4.15 14.08 1.98
N GLN A 94 5.42 13.92 1.59
CA GLN A 94 6.56 14.58 2.23
C GLN A 94 6.52 16.10 2.02
N ALA A 95 6.32 16.55 0.79
CA ALA A 95 6.22 17.98 0.46
C ALA A 95 5.07 18.65 1.19
N ALA A 96 3.92 17.98 1.30
CA ALA A 96 2.75 18.44 2.02
C ALA A 96 2.83 18.26 3.55
N LYS A 97 3.89 17.65 4.07
CA LYS A 97 4.07 17.29 5.50
C LYS A 97 2.85 16.55 6.06
N LYS A 98 2.23 15.70 5.25
CA LYS A 98 1.14 14.83 5.73
C LYS A 98 1.69 13.82 6.75
N PRO A 99 0.91 13.42 7.76
CA PRO A 99 1.31 12.40 8.73
C PRO A 99 1.20 11.00 8.11
N VAL A 100 2.06 10.75 7.13
CA VAL A 100 2.11 9.50 6.36
C VAL A 100 3.56 9.07 6.21
N MET A 101 3.81 7.80 6.53
CA MET A 101 5.11 7.15 6.37
C MET A 101 5.00 6.04 5.33
N PHE A 102 6.04 5.88 4.52
CA PHE A 102 6.18 4.73 3.63
C PHE A 102 7.27 3.80 4.14
N MET A 103 7.04 2.50 4.01
CA MET A 103 8.01 1.45 4.33
C MET A 103 7.87 0.32 3.31
N GLY A 104 8.92 0.03 2.58
CA GLY A 104 9.00 -1.16 1.72
C GLY A 104 9.30 -2.43 2.54
N ILE A 105 8.99 -3.58 1.97
CA ILE A 105 9.51 -4.88 2.40
C ILE A 105 10.16 -5.51 1.18
N ASP A 106 11.48 -5.62 1.21
CA ASP A 106 12.30 -6.32 0.23
C ASP A 106 12.20 -7.83 0.49
N PHE A 107 11.38 -8.51 -0.34
CA PHE A 107 10.86 -9.84 -0.05
C PHE A 107 11.64 -10.94 -0.75
N ARG A 108 12.17 -11.89 0.05
CA ARG A 108 12.82 -13.13 -0.39
C ARG A 108 14.01 -12.92 -1.32
N GLU A 109 14.83 -11.95 -0.98
CA GLU A 109 16.15 -11.77 -1.59
C GLU A 109 17.13 -11.15 -0.59
N SER A 110 18.43 -11.19 -0.91
CA SER A 110 19.44 -10.64 -0.02
C SER A 110 19.43 -9.12 0.00
N ALA A 111 19.81 -8.52 1.12
CA ALA A 111 19.88 -7.07 1.28
C ALA A 111 20.75 -6.37 0.24
N GLU A 112 21.81 -7.03 -0.27
CA GLU A 112 22.68 -6.48 -1.32
C GLU A 112 21.92 -6.33 -2.64
N ARG A 113 21.10 -7.33 -3.00
CA ARG A 113 20.29 -7.28 -4.22
C ARG A 113 19.21 -6.23 -4.11
N GLY A 114 18.52 -6.19 -2.96
CA GLY A 114 17.52 -5.16 -2.67
C GLY A 114 18.11 -3.75 -2.74
N SER A 115 19.27 -3.53 -2.13
CA SER A 115 19.97 -2.23 -2.14
C SER A 115 20.38 -1.80 -3.55
N ALA A 116 20.88 -2.73 -4.38
CA ALA A 116 21.22 -2.47 -5.78
C ALA A 116 19.98 -2.10 -6.60
N PHE A 117 18.86 -2.77 -6.34
CA PHE A 117 17.59 -2.47 -6.99
C PHE A 117 17.04 -1.09 -6.59
N VAL A 118 17.02 -0.77 -5.28
CA VAL A 118 16.63 0.56 -4.75
C VAL A 118 17.42 1.68 -5.44
N ALA A 119 18.75 1.51 -5.55
CA ALA A 119 19.62 2.48 -6.23
C ALA A 119 19.29 2.62 -7.73
N THR A 120 19.05 1.49 -8.43
CA THR A 120 18.73 1.47 -9.86
C THR A 120 17.37 2.11 -10.14
N GLN A 121 16.36 1.82 -9.33
CA GLN A 121 15.01 2.35 -9.47
C GLN A 121 14.84 3.74 -8.85
N LYS A 122 15.87 4.26 -8.17
CA LYS A 122 15.87 5.57 -7.47
C LYS A 122 14.74 5.65 -6.43
N MET A 123 14.50 4.56 -5.72
CA MET A 123 13.54 4.54 -4.62
C MET A 123 14.09 5.36 -3.46
N THR A 124 13.23 6.20 -2.86
CA THR A 124 13.61 7.13 -1.78
C THR A 124 12.94 6.82 -0.44
N TYR A 125 11.86 6.03 -0.44
CA TYR A 125 11.30 5.54 0.83
C TYR A 125 12.11 4.35 1.35
N PRO A 126 12.24 4.22 2.70
CA PRO A 126 13.01 3.15 3.32
C PRO A 126 12.35 1.78 3.10
N SER A 127 13.16 0.73 3.13
CA SER A 127 12.66 -0.64 2.99
C SER A 127 13.34 -1.57 4.00
N LEU A 128 12.53 -2.45 4.62
CA LEU A 128 13.00 -3.55 5.46
C LEU A 128 13.53 -4.68 4.59
N THR A 129 14.57 -5.37 5.02
CA THR A 129 15.02 -6.62 4.41
C THR A 129 14.23 -7.80 4.97
N ASP A 130 13.74 -8.68 4.10
CA ASP A 130 12.98 -9.89 4.47
C ASP A 130 13.42 -11.08 3.64
N GLU A 131 14.70 -11.46 3.75
CA GLU A 131 15.30 -12.56 2.99
C GLU A 131 14.57 -13.89 3.21
N SER A 132 14.11 -14.14 4.44
CA SER A 132 13.36 -15.35 4.80
C SER A 132 11.88 -15.32 4.43
N GLY A 133 11.32 -14.14 4.15
CA GLY A 133 9.90 -13.96 3.87
C GLY A 133 9.00 -14.11 5.11
N VAL A 134 9.51 -13.85 6.31
CA VAL A 134 8.76 -14.03 7.57
C VAL A 134 8.09 -12.76 8.05
N LEU A 135 8.54 -11.57 7.63
CA LEU A 135 7.95 -10.30 8.10
C LEU A 135 6.47 -10.19 7.74
N ILE A 136 6.06 -10.72 6.60
CA ILE A 136 4.65 -10.71 6.18
C ILE A 136 3.74 -11.49 7.14
N LEU A 137 4.27 -12.40 7.96
CA LEU A 137 3.48 -13.15 8.94
C LEU A 137 2.91 -12.24 10.05
N ALA A 138 3.51 -11.07 10.28
CA ALA A 138 2.99 -10.07 11.22
C ALA A 138 1.55 -9.62 10.88
N PHE A 139 1.16 -9.70 9.61
CA PHE A 139 -0.18 -9.33 9.15
C PHE A 139 -1.23 -10.43 9.42
N GLY A 140 -0.84 -11.63 9.86
CA GLY A 140 -1.73 -12.74 10.16
C GLY A 140 -2.63 -13.09 8.96
N ARG A 141 -3.96 -13.07 9.15
CA ARG A 141 -4.93 -13.35 8.07
C ARG A 141 -4.97 -12.30 6.96
N GLN A 142 -4.38 -11.13 7.18
CA GLN A 142 -4.31 -10.03 6.22
C GLN A 142 -2.96 -10.00 5.50
N ALA A 143 -2.12 -11.03 5.69
CA ALA A 143 -0.82 -11.12 5.03
C ALA A 143 -0.96 -11.08 3.50
N PRO A 144 -0.12 -10.29 2.82
CA PRO A 144 -0.06 -10.33 1.37
C PRO A 144 0.45 -11.70 0.89
N THR A 145 -0.06 -12.18 -0.22
CA THR A 145 0.31 -13.49 -0.77
C THR A 145 1.49 -13.44 -1.72
N SER A 146 1.71 -12.30 -2.35
CA SER A 146 2.77 -12.10 -3.33
C SER A 146 3.03 -10.60 -3.56
N PRO A 147 4.25 -10.21 -3.99
CA PRO A 147 4.50 -8.89 -4.52
C PRO A 147 3.93 -8.73 -5.96
N PRO A 148 3.58 -7.50 -6.40
CA PRO A 148 3.47 -6.36 -5.53
C PRO A 148 2.18 -6.42 -4.71
N SER A 149 2.24 -5.91 -3.50
CA SER A 149 1.07 -5.69 -2.66
C SER A 149 1.30 -4.45 -1.80
N THR A 150 0.26 -3.64 -1.63
CA THR A 150 0.33 -2.46 -0.76
C THR A 150 -0.71 -2.59 0.35
N LEU A 151 -0.27 -2.39 1.59
CA LEU A 151 -1.14 -2.31 2.76
C LEU A 151 -1.06 -0.91 3.36
N ILE A 152 -2.18 -0.43 3.90
CA ILE A 152 -2.23 0.85 4.58
C ILE A 152 -2.65 0.59 6.01
N LEU A 153 -1.80 0.99 6.96
CA LEU A 153 -2.09 0.93 8.38
C LEU A 153 -2.59 2.28 8.86
N ASP A 154 -3.67 2.27 9.65
CA ASP A 154 -4.12 3.47 10.33
C ASP A 154 -3.17 3.87 11.48
N ARG A 155 -3.46 5.01 12.12
CA ARG A 155 -2.64 5.53 13.23
C ARG A 155 -2.57 4.59 14.44
N GLU A 156 -3.52 3.67 14.60
CA GLU A 156 -3.49 2.63 15.62
C GLU A 156 -2.65 1.41 15.22
N GLY A 157 -2.20 1.34 13.97
CA GLY A 157 -1.44 0.22 13.40
C GLY A 157 -2.32 -0.94 12.92
N ARG A 158 -3.60 -0.69 12.64
CA ARG A 158 -4.53 -1.67 12.09
C ARG A 158 -4.55 -1.57 10.57
N VAL A 159 -4.65 -2.69 9.87
CA VAL A 159 -4.80 -2.68 8.42
C VAL A 159 -6.14 -2.04 8.04
N ALA A 160 -6.08 -0.92 7.35
CA ALA A 160 -7.22 -0.12 6.91
C ALA A 160 -7.47 -0.23 5.40
N GLY A 161 -6.45 -0.55 4.62
CA GLY A 161 -6.56 -0.75 3.19
C GLY A 161 -5.56 -1.78 2.68
N ARG A 162 -5.89 -2.42 1.56
CA ARG A 162 -5.02 -3.38 0.89
C ARG A 162 -5.22 -3.31 -0.62
N VAL A 163 -4.11 -3.38 -1.34
CA VAL A 163 -4.09 -3.56 -2.79
C VAL A 163 -3.26 -4.80 -3.10
N SER A 164 -3.81 -5.75 -3.84
CA SER A 164 -3.09 -6.91 -4.37
C SER A 164 -2.80 -6.66 -5.84
N GLY A 165 -1.54 -6.62 -6.22
CA GLY A 165 -1.08 -6.21 -7.55
C GLY A 165 -0.66 -4.73 -7.60
N VAL A 166 -0.40 -4.27 -8.81
CA VAL A 166 0.09 -2.90 -9.09
C VAL A 166 -0.91 -1.85 -8.62
N VAL A 167 -0.45 -0.84 -7.89
CA VAL A 167 -1.24 0.31 -7.45
C VAL A 167 -0.89 1.56 -8.26
N SER A 168 -1.91 2.30 -8.71
CA SER A 168 -1.69 3.62 -9.33
C SER A 168 -1.56 4.73 -8.28
N ALA A 169 -0.87 5.81 -8.63
CA ALA A 169 -0.76 6.98 -7.75
C ALA A 169 -2.14 7.56 -7.35
N ALA A 170 -3.12 7.53 -8.25
CA ALA A 170 -4.47 8.03 -7.98
C ALA A 170 -5.19 7.17 -6.93
N THR A 171 -5.13 5.84 -7.10
CA THR A 171 -5.71 4.88 -6.15
C THR A 171 -5.05 4.98 -4.79
N LEU A 172 -3.72 5.02 -4.74
CA LEU A 172 -2.97 5.09 -3.49
C LEU A 172 -3.28 6.39 -2.72
N ARG A 173 -3.34 7.55 -3.41
CA ARG A 173 -3.76 8.81 -2.76
C ARG A 173 -5.14 8.71 -2.15
N GLY A 174 -6.13 8.22 -2.91
CA GLY A 174 -7.48 8.07 -2.41
C GLY A 174 -7.54 7.21 -1.15
N LEU A 175 -6.87 6.05 -1.15
CA LEU A 175 -6.81 5.17 0.02
C LEU A 175 -6.12 5.83 1.23
N ILE A 176 -5.04 6.59 1.01
CA ILE A 176 -4.35 7.30 2.09
C ILE A 176 -5.25 8.39 2.67
N ASP A 177 -5.90 9.20 1.83
CA ASP A 177 -6.76 10.29 2.27
C ASP A 177 -7.96 9.75 3.07
N ASP A 178 -8.61 8.67 2.59
CA ASP A 178 -9.70 8.00 3.32
C ASP A 178 -9.27 7.47 4.69
N VAL A 179 -8.03 6.96 4.82
CA VAL A 179 -7.52 6.48 6.12
C VAL A 179 -7.13 7.63 7.04
N LEU A 180 -6.65 8.75 6.50
CA LEU A 180 -6.36 9.96 7.29
C LEU A 180 -7.61 10.58 7.90
N ASP A 181 -8.75 10.46 7.20
CA ASP A 181 -10.04 11.06 7.58
C ASP A 181 -10.91 10.14 8.47
N SER A 182 -10.48 8.89 8.76
CA SER A 182 -11.27 7.83 9.41
C SER A 182 -11.01 7.65 10.92
#